data_de1624c07ae72dce439d65c4161875eb
#
_entry.id   de1624c07ae72dce439d65c4161875eb
#
_cell.length_a   1.000
_cell.length_b   1.000
_cell.length_c   1.000
_cell.angle_alpha   90.00
_cell.angle_beta   90.00
_cell.angle_gamma   90.00
#
_symmetry.space_group_name_H-M   'P 1'
#
loop_
_entity.id
_entity.type
_entity.pdbx_description
1 polymer ?
#
loop_
_entity_poly.entity_id
_entity_poly.type
_entity_poly.pdbx_seq_one_letter_code
_entity_poly.pdbx_strand_id
1 'polypeptide(L)'
;MTNDDLLTGRVAIVTGGGGEIGGAIARRFAGAGAAIAIADIAVASAKAVAAEITQAGGRAVAIEADVSIASDTQRAIRDTVAAFGKLTTLVNVAATVTPDGTVETLTLDDWSRTLAVNLTGVFLMCKYAVPELRKAGGGTIVNIASQLGQIGIAGRAPYSTSKAALIQFTKCLAVDHAADGIRANSLSPGGVDTARILRRFESREAANRARGPAYLLGRPGRADEIAAGALFLASEESSFMTGADLLLDGGYLAFKGSQPTKTD
;
A
#
# COMPACT_ATOMS: atom_id res chain seq x y z
N MET A 1 -12.30 -1.63 23.01
CA MET A 1 -12.72 -1.07 21.71
C MET A 1 -12.89 -2.25 20.75
N THR A 2 -14.02 -2.37 20.10
CA THR A 2 -14.20 -3.34 19.03
C THR A 2 -13.36 -2.89 17.82
N ASN A 3 -12.93 -3.81 16.95
CA ASN A 3 -12.18 -3.46 15.73
C ASN A 3 -12.91 -2.47 14.79
N ASP A 4 -14.17 -2.19 15.08
CA ASP A 4 -15.09 -1.40 14.25
C ASP A 4 -14.95 0.12 14.45
N ASP A 5 -14.17 0.57 15.47
CA ASP A 5 -14.08 1.99 15.85
C ASP A 5 -12.66 2.59 15.79
N LEU A 6 -11.67 1.81 15.38
CA LEU A 6 -10.25 2.22 15.42
C LEU A 6 -9.91 3.46 14.59
N LEU A 7 -10.72 3.77 13.56
CA LEU A 7 -10.54 4.94 12.70
C LEU A 7 -11.76 5.88 12.70
N THR A 8 -12.61 5.81 13.72
CA THR A 8 -13.76 6.72 13.84
C THR A 8 -13.32 8.17 13.77
N GLY A 9 -13.99 8.95 12.92
CA GLY A 9 -13.67 10.36 12.66
C GLY A 9 -12.41 10.61 11.82
N ARG A 10 -11.70 9.57 11.38
CA ARG A 10 -10.58 9.70 10.43
C ARG A 10 -11.10 9.82 8.99
N VAL A 11 -10.32 10.49 8.16
CA VAL A 11 -10.50 10.58 6.71
C VAL A 11 -9.24 10.05 6.05
N ALA A 12 -9.38 9.00 5.24
CA ALA A 12 -8.25 8.37 4.56
C ALA A 12 -8.35 8.50 3.04
N ILE A 13 -7.23 8.76 2.39
CA ILE A 13 -7.09 8.55 0.94
C ILE A 13 -6.22 7.32 0.69
N VAL A 14 -6.69 6.44 -0.20
CA VAL A 14 -6.00 5.20 -0.59
C VAL A 14 -5.72 5.25 -2.09
N THR A 15 -4.44 5.35 -2.47
CA THR A 15 -4.04 5.31 -3.89
C THR A 15 -3.99 3.86 -4.38
N GLY A 16 -4.30 3.63 -5.66
CA GLY A 16 -4.45 2.26 -6.18
C GLY A 16 -5.59 1.49 -5.49
N GLY A 17 -6.58 2.25 -4.96
CA GLY A 17 -7.65 1.73 -4.14
C GLY A 17 -8.71 0.92 -4.91
N GLY A 18 -8.70 0.97 -6.24
CA GLY A 18 -9.49 0.07 -7.09
C GLY A 18 -8.89 -1.32 -7.27
N GLY A 19 -7.61 -1.52 -6.90
CA GLY A 19 -6.94 -2.81 -6.91
C GLY A 19 -7.28 -3.69 -5.69
N GLU A 20 -6.85 -4.95 -5.72
CA GLU A 20 -7.23 -5.92 -4.67
C GLU A 20 -6.69 -5.55 -3.29
N ILE A 21 -5.40 -5.17 -3.17
CA ILE A 21 -4.81 -4.77 -1.89
C ILE A 21 -5.38 -3.42 -1.45
N GLY A 22 -5.41 -2.42 -2.34
CA GLY A 22 -5.94 -1.09 -2.03
C GLY A 22 -7.43 -1.12 -1.68
N GLY A 23 -8.22 -1.90 -2.41
CA GLY A 23 -9.64 -2.10 -2.13
C GLY A 23 -9.89 -2.82 -0.79
N ALA A 24 -9.06 -3.83 -0.46
CA ALA A 24 -9.14 -4.49 0.86
C ALA A 24 -8.81 -3.51 2.00
N ILE A 25 -7.80 -2.66 1.83
CA ILE A 25 -7.45 -1.60 2.80
C ILE A 25 -8.61 -0.60 2.92
N ALA A 26 -9.16 -0.13 1.79
CA ALA A 26 -10.26 0.83 1.78
C ALA A 26 -11.49 0.30 2.52
N ARG A 27 -11.92 -0.94 2.23
CA ARG A 27 -13.05 -1.62 2.93
C ARG A 27 -12.75 -1.80 4.42
N ARG A 28 -11.56 -2.24 4.77
CA ARG A 28 -11.17 -2.46 6.18
C ARG A 28 -11.16 -1.17 6.97
N PHE A 29 -10.67 -0.06 6.40
CA PHE A 29 -10.66 1.25 7.03
C PHE A 29 -12.07 1.82 7.18
N ALA A 30 -12.92 1.64 6.16
CA ALA A 30 -14.33 2.02 6.24
C ALA A 30 -15.07 1.25 7.33
N GLY A 31 -14.86 -0.07 7.42
CA GLY A 31 -15.39 -0.90 8.52
C GLY A 31 -14.85 -0.54 9.89
N ALA A 32 -13.71 0.16 9.98
CA ALA A 32 -13.16 0.71 11.22
C ALA A 32 -13.59 2.18 11.48
N GLY A 33 -14.59 2.70 10.74
CA GLY A 33 -15.22 4.00 10.98
C GLY A 33 -14.63 5.19 10.20
N ALA A 34 -13.66 4.97 9.28
CA ALA A 34 -13.10 6.05 8.47
C ALA A 34 -13.98 6.42 7.28
N ALA A 35 -13.92 7.68 6.83
CA ALA A 35 -14.36 8.08 5.51
C ALA A 35 -13.21 7.90 4.50
N ILE A 36 -13.51 7.35 3.32
CA ILE A 36 -12.49 6.89 2.38
C ILE A 36 -12.58 7.59 1.03
N ALA A 37 -11.48 8.21 0.60
CA ALA A 37 -11.26 8.60 -0.79
C ALA A 37 -10.44 7.49 -1.48
N ILE A 38 -10.96 6.96 -2.57
CA ILE A 38 -10.35 5.88 -3.34
C ILE A 38 -9.79 6.48 -4.63
N ALA A 39 -8.47 6.69 -4.66
CA ALA A 39 -7.79 7.27 -5.80
C ALA A 39 -7.21 6.14 -6.69
N ASP A 40 -7.59 6.10 -7.96
CA ASP A 40 -7.08 5.12 -8.90
C ASP A 40 -7.11 5.67 -10.34
N ILE A 41 -6.16 5.25 -11.17
CA ILE A 41 -6.18 5.55 -12.61
C ILE A 41 -7.35 4.82 -13.30
N ALA A 42 -7.73 3.64 -12.81
CA ALA A 42 -8.88 2.88 -13.25
C ALA A 42 -10.13 3.31 -12.45
N VAL A 43 -10.69 4.47 -12.77
CA VAL A 43 -11.82 5.07 -12.01
C VAL A 43 -13.02 4.14 -11.88
N ALA A 44 -13.28 3.26 -12.85
CA ALA A 44 -14.38 2.31 -12.77
C ALA A 44 -14.19 1.33 -11.60
N SER A 45 -12.97 0.83 -11.37
CA SER A 45 -12.62 -0.03 -10.24
C SER A 45 -12.73 0.73 -8.91
N ALA A 46 -12.27 1.98 -8.86
CA ALA A 46 -12.43 2.82 -7.67
C ALA A 46 -13.91 3.06 -7.32
N LYS A 47 -14.78 3.32 -8.33
CA LYS A 47 -16.23 3.47 -8.16
C LYS A 47 -16.88 2.19 -7.62
N ALA A 48 -16.46 1.03 -8.10
CA ALA A 48 -16.99 -0.26 -7.61
C ALA A 48 -16.69 -0.43 -6.11
N VAL A 49 -15.46 -0.19 -5.68
CA VAL A 49 -15.07 -0.26 -4.25
C VAL A 49 -15.81 0.78 -3.42
N ALA A 50 -15.97 2.01 -3.93
CA ALA A 50 -16.72 3.06 -3.23
C ALA A 50 -18.20 2.68 -3.05
N ALA A 51 -18.82 2.09 -4.07
CA ALA A 51 -20.20 1.62 -4.01
C ALA A 51 -20.38 0.50 -2.97
N GLU A 52 -19.47 -0.48 -2.93
CA GLU A 52 -19.50 -1.55 -1.93
C GLU A 52 -19.40 -1.00 -0.50
N ILE A 53 -18.49 -0.03 -0.25
CA ILE A 53 -18.34 0.61 1.05
C ILE A 53 -19.63 1.37 1.43
N THR A 54 -20.23 2.10 0.48
CA THR A 54 -21.46 2.86 0.73
C THR A 54 -22.66 1.95 0.97
N GLN A 55 -22.77 0.84 0.24
CA GLN A 55 -23.81 -0.18 0.47
C GLN A 55 -23.69 -0.84 1.85
N ALA A 56 -22.46 -0.97 2.36
CA ALA A 56 -22.20 -1.45 3.72
C ALA A 56 -22.40 -0.37 4.81
N GLY A 57 -22.91 0.81 4.46
CA GLY A 57 -23.16 1.92 5.42
C GLY A 57 -21.97 2.83 5.69
N GLY A 58 -20.82 2.62 5.04
CA GLY A 58 -19.64 3.48 5.14
C GLY A 58 -19.73 4.71 4.25
N ARG A 59 -18.73 5.59 4.36
CA ARG A 59 -18.62 6.82 3.53
C ARG A 59 -17.43 6.70 2.60
N ALA A 60 -17.67 6.72 1.29
CA ALA A 60 -16.60 6.64 0.31
C ALA A 60 -16.87 7.50 -0.93
N VAL A 61 -15.79 8.00 -1.55
CA VAL A 61 -15.79 8.64 -2.86
C VAL A 61 -14.69 8.05 -3.74
N ALA A 62 -14.94 7.96 -5.05
CA ALA A 62 -13.94 7.55 -6.02
C ALA A 62 -13.35 8.79 -6.71
N ILE A 63 -12.03 8.80 -6.88
CA ILE A 63 -11.28 9.88 -7.51
C ILE A 63 -10.40 9.28 -8.60
N GLU A 64 -10.52 9.75 -9.84
CA GLU A 64 -9.60 9.40 -10.90
C GLU A 64 -8.29 10.14 -10.72
N ALA A 65 -7.15 9.42 -10.63
CA ALA A 65 -5.85 10.03 -10.50
C ALA A 65 -4.73 9.10 -10.97
N ASP A 66 -3.84 9.62 -11.80
CA ASP A 66 -2.52 9.05 -12.04
C ASP A 66 -1.54 9.66 -11.04
N VAL A 67 -1.03 8.83 -10.13
CA VAL A 67 -0.09 9.29 -9.08
C VAL A 67 1.23 9.81 -9.63
N SER A 68 1.61 9.44 -10.86
CA SER A 68 2.82 9.96 -11.52
C SER A 68 2.67 11.39 -12.04
N ILE A 69 1.43 11.93 -12.05
CA ILE A 69 1.10 13.28 -12.53
C ILE A 69 0.83 14.22 -11.35
N ALA A 70 1.64 15.26 -11.22
CA ALA A 70 1.59 16.20 -10.09
C ALA A 70 0.23 16.89 -9.94
N SER A 71 -0.40 17.33 -11.05
CA SER A 71 -1.72 17.95 -11.03
C SER A 71 -2.83 17.01 -10.54
N ASP A 72 -2.73 15.71 -10.89
CA ASP A 72 -3.70 14.71 -10.47
C ASP A 72 -3.59 14.41 -8.98
N THR A 73 -2.34 14.26 -8.48
CA THR A 73 -2.10 14.04 -7.04
C THR A 73 -2.58 15.23 -6.21
N GLN A 74 -2.29 16.46 -6.64
CA GLN A 74 -2.78 17.66 -5.97
C GLN A 74 -4.32 17.73 -5.98
N ARG A 75 -4.94 17.45 -7.12
CA ARG A 75 -6.40 17.39 -7.26
C ARG A 75 -7.01 16.32 -6.36
N ALA A 76 -6.43 15.12 -6.30
CA ALA A 76 -6.93 14.03 -5.47
C ALA A 76 -6.96 14.39 -3.98
N ILE A 77 -5.91 15.05 -3.47
CA ILE A 77 -5.89 15.53 -2.08
C ILE A 77 -6.96 16.61 -1.87
N ARG A 78 -7.04 17.63 -2.76
CA ARG A 78 -8.04 18.69 -2.67
C ARG A 78 -9.47 18.13 -2.68
N ASP A 79 -9.77 17.22 -3.59
CA ASP A 79 -11.10 16.63 -3.77
C ASP A 79 -11.47 15.75 -2.55
N THR A 80 -10.48 15.08 -1.91
CA THR A 80 -10.68 14.38 -0.65
C THR A 80 -11.09 15.33 0.47
N VAL A 81 -10.36 16.45 0.61
CA VAL A 81 -10.68 17.47 1.62
C VAL A 81 -12.03 18.12 1.35
N ALA A 82 -12.37 18.39 0.08
CA ALA A 82 -13.68 18.93 -0.32
C ALA A 82 -14.83 17.98 0.05
N ALA A 83 -14.64 16.65 -0.13
CA ALA A 83 -15.66 15.65 0.16
C ALA A 83 -15.89 15.42 1.67
N PHE A 84 -14.84 15.53 2.48
CA PHE A 84 -14.88 15.06 3.89
C PHE A 84 -14.43 16.11 4.91
N GLY A 85 -14.01 17.30 4.47
CA GLY A 85 -13.65 18.44 5.32
C GLY A 85 -12.21 18.42 5.86
N LYS A 86 -11.50 17.28 5.77
CA LYS A 86 -10.11 17.11 6.25
C LYS A 86 -9.44 15.91 5.60
N LEU A 87 -8.12 15.75 5.89
CA LEU A 87 -7.37 14.54 5.61
C LEU A 87 -6.58 14.17 6.88
N THR A 88 -6.65 12.92 7.32
CA THR A 88 -5.93 12.42 8.52
C THR A 88 -5.06 11.20 8.23
N THR A 89 -5.25 10.56 7.08
CA THR A 89 -4.51 9.34 6.75
C THR A 89 -4.25 9.27 5.25
N LEU A 90 -3.00 9.02 4.87
CA LEU A 90 -2.61 8.73 3.49
C LEU A 90 -2.11 7.28 3.41
N VAL A 91 -2.66 6.48 2.49
CA VAL A 91 -2.18 5.13 2.20
C VAL A 91 -1.73 5.05 0.73
N ASN A 92 -0.43 4.92 0.51
CA ASN A 92 0.16 4.80 -0.81
C ASN A 92 0.26 3.32 -1.20
N VAL A 93 -0.67 2.85 -2.05
CA VAL A 93 -0.71 1.45 -2.56
C VAL A 93 -0.42 1.39 -4.05
N ALA A 94 -0.72 2.46 -4.80
CA ALA A 94 -0.51 2.51 -6.25
C ALA A 94 0.91 2.09 -6.63
N ALA A 95 1.02 1.11 -7.52
CA ALA A 95 2.31 0.62 -7.99
C ALA A 95 2.18 -0.05 -9.35
N THR A 96 3.22 0.11 -10.17
CA THR A 96 3.41 -0.65 -11.39
C THR A 96 4.55 -1.66 -11.24
N VAL A 97 4.52 -2.69 -12.07
CA VAL A 97 5.58 -3.70 -12.18
C VAL A 97 5.99 -3.77 -13.65
N THR A 98 7.27 -3.56 -13.90
CA THR A 98 7.86 -3.70 -15.24
C THR A 98 7.88 -5.17 -15.69
N PRO A 99 8.05 -5.44 -16.98
CA PRO A 99 8.46 -6.75 -17.47
C PRO A 99 9.71 -7.25 -16.76
N ASP A 100 9.87 -8.57 -16.69
CA ASP A 100 11.07 -9.19 -16.14
C ASP A 100 12.25 -8.93 -17.08
N GLY A 101 13.41 -8.55 -16.54
CA GLY A 101 14.61 -8.29 -17.34
C GLY A 101 15.82 -7.97 -16.47
N THR A 102 17.00 -8.18 -17.03
CA THR A 102 18.27 -7.77 -16.39
C THR A 102 18.54 -6.28 -16.65
N VAL A 103 19.51 -5.70 -15.97
CA VAL A 103 19.97 -4.31 -16.24
C VAL A 103 20.31 -4.08 -17.71
N GLU A 104 20.80 -5.08 -18.40
CA GLU A 104 21.17 -5.02 -19.83
C GLU A 104 19.95 -5.01 -20.76
N THR A 105 18.88 -5.75 -20.38
CA THR A 105 17.71 -5.95 -21.24
C THR A 105 16.54 -5.02 -20.93
N LEU A 106 16.51 -4.41 -19.76
CA LEU A 106 15.49 -3.43 -19.37
C LEU A 106 15.68 -2.12 -20.10
N THR A 107 14.59 -1.55 -20.60
CA THR A 107 14.63 -0.22 -21.23
C THR A 107 14.70 0.89 -20.18
N LEU A 108 15.25 2.05 -20.55
CA LEU A 108 15.21 3.23 -19.69
C LEU A 108 13.77 3.68 -19.41
N ASP A 109 12.85 3.47 -20.35
CA ASP A 109 11.42 3.79 -20.15
C ASP A 109 10.79 2.90 -19.10
N ASP A 110 11.06 1.59 -19.06
CA ASP A 110 10.59 0.67 -18.02
C ASP A 110 11.11 1.08 -16.65
N TRP A 111 12.40 1.41 -16.57
CA TRP A 111 13.01 1.94 -15.34
C TRP A 111 12.33 3.21 -14.90
N SER A 112 12.25 4.22 -15.77
CA SER A 112 11.70 5.54 -15.48
C SER A 112 10.22 5.47 -15.08
N ARG A 113 9.41 4.68 -15.80
CA ARG A 113 8.00 4.47 -15.50
C ARG A 113 7.80 3.82 -14.13
N THR A 114 8.63 2.84 -13.79
CA THR A 114 8.54 2.20 -12.46
C THR A 114 8.82 3.19 -11.35
N LEU A 115 9.87 3.99 -11.47
CA LEU A 115 10.21 5.01 -10.49
C LEU A 115 9.17 6.13 -10.45
N ALA A 116 8.64 6.56 -11.60
CA ALA A 116 7.62 7.59 -11.68
C ALA A 116 6.37 7.22 -10.86
N VAL A 117 5.89 5.98 -10.98
CA VAL A 117 4.71 5.53 -10.24
C VAL A 117 5.05 5.16 -8.79
N ASN A 118 6.06 4.28 -8.59
CA ASN A 118 6.29 3.63 -7.30
C ASN A 118 7.02 4.49 -6.27
N LEU A 119 7.72 5.53 -6.72
CA LEU A 119 8.51 6.41 -5.85
C LEU A 119 8.11 7.88 -6.00
N THR A 120 8.21 8.45 -7.22
CA THR A 120 7.86 9.86 -7.44
C THR A 120 6.39 10.13 -7.15
N GLY A 121 5.49 9.21 -7.53
CA GLY A 121 4.07 9.31 -7.22
C GLY A 121 3.79 9.35 -5.73
N VAL A 122 4.48 8.50 -4.94
CA VAL A 122 4.37 8.53 -3.47
C VAL A 122 4.89 9.85 -2.91
N PHE A 123 6.03 10.34 -3.41
CA PHE A 123 6.53 11.67 -3.04
C PHE A 123 5.51 12.76 -3.32
N LEU A 124 4.88 12.78 -4.50
CA LEU A 124 3.87 13.76 -4.88
C LEU A 124 2.64 13.69 -3.96
N MET A 125 2.14 12.49 -3.69
CA MET A 125 1.02 12.29 -2.75
C MET A 125 1.38 12.83 -1.36
N CYS A 126 2.55 12.50 -0.83
CA CYS A 126 3.02 13.01 0.48
C CYS A 126 3.19 14.54 0.46
N LYS A 127 3.77 15.10 -0.60
CA LYS A 127 3.96 16.56 -0.76
C LYS A 127 2.67 17.35 -0.59
N TYR A 128 1.57 16.85 -1.17
CA TYR A 128 0.28 17.55 -1.09
C TYR A 128 -0.55 17.12 0.12
N ALA A 129 -0.34 15.90 0.67
CA ALA A 129 -1.05 15.44 1.85
C ALA A 129 -0.52 16.03 3.16
N VAL A 130 0.80 16.18 3.33
CA VAL A 130 1.43 16.66 4.57
C VAL A 130 0.83 17.99 5.07
N PRO A 131 0.64 19.03 4.22
CA PRO A 131 -0.01 20.26 4.67
C PRO A 131 -1.43 20.04 5.23
N GLU A 132 -2.20 19.14 4.64
CA GLU A 132 -3.58 18.85 5.10
C GLU A 132 -3.60 18.00 6.37
N LEU A 133 -2.66 17.06 6.51
CA LEU A 133 -2.46 16.29 7.74
C LEU A 133 -2.08 17.25 8.90
N ARG A 134 -1.16 18.19 8.67
CA ARG A 134 -0.77 19.20 9.66
C ARG A 134 -1.95 20.08 10.07
N LYS A 135 -2.77 20.53 9.12
CA LYS A 135 -4.00 21.30 9.39
C LYS A 135 -5.01 20.50 10.24
N ALA A 136 -5.04 19.19 10.09
CA ALA A 136 -5.90 18.31 10.87
C ALA A 136 -5.36 18.03 12.30
N GLY A 137 -4.20 18.58 12.66
CA GLY A 137 -3.54 18.36 13.95
C GLY A 137 -2.65 17.13 14.00
N GLY A 138 -2.20 16.63 12.85
CA GLY A 138 -1.40 15.43 12.70
C GLY A 138 -2.11 14.34 11.90
N GLY A 139 -1.50 13.15 11.84
CA GLY A 139 -2.08 12.04 11.09
C GLY A 139 -1.11 10.91 10.80
N THR A 140 -1.47 10.06 9.84
CA THR A 140 -0.67 8.88 9.51
C THR A 140 -0.42 8.74 8.01
N ILE A 141 0.79 8.32 7.66
CA ILE A 141 1.18 7.94 6.30
C ILE A 141 1.59 6.46 6.33
N VAL A 142 0.94 5.64 5.52
CA VAL A 142 1.26 4.22 5.34
C VAL A 142 1.69 3.99 3.90
N ASN A 143 2.95 3.65 3.70
CA ASN A 143 3.52 3.37 2.39
C ASN A 143 3.61 1.87 2.15
N ILE A 144 2.90 1.35 1.15
CA ILE A 144 2.99 -0.08 0.81
C ILE A 144 4.25 -0.33 -0.01
N ALA A 145 5.28 -0.80 0.70
CA ALA A 145 6.55 -1.20 0.13
C ALA A 145 6.50 -2.64 -0.41
N SER A 146 7.49 -3.47 -0.09
CA SER A 146 7.55 -4.90 -0.43
C SER A 146 8.72 -5.55 0.28
N GLN A 147 8.64 -6.85 0.58
CA GLN A 147 9.80 -7.66 0.94
C GLN A 147 10.95 -7.52 -0.07
N LEU A 148 10.63 -7.27 -1.36
CA LEU A 148 11.62 -7.06 -2.42
C LEU A 148 12.34 -5.70 -2.32
N GLY A 149 11.96 -4.83 -1.41
CA GLY A 149 12.75 -3.67 -1.00
C GLY A 149 13.91 -4.01 -0.06
N GLN A 150 13.92 -5.21 0.52
CA GLN A 150 14.93 -5.67 1.46
C GLN A 150 15.88 -6.71 0.86
N ILE A 151 15.49 -7.36 -0.24
CA ILE A 151 16.31 -8.34 -0.97
C ILE A 151 16.23 -8.11 -2.47
N GLY A 152 17.27 -8.55 -3.17
CA GLY A 152 17.28 -8.64 -4.63
C GLY A 152 16.62 -9.93 -5.12
N ILE A 153 15.93 -9.85 -6.25
CA ILE A 153 15.43 -11.00 -7.01
C ILE A 153 15.73 -10.80 -8.50
N ALA A 154 16.04 -11.88 -9.20
CA ALA A 154 16.38 -11.83 -10.62
C ALA A 154 15.25 -11.17 -11.43
N GLY A 155 15.64 -10.30 -12.36
CA GLY A 155 14.72 -9.66 -13.29
C GLY A 155 13.84 -8.54 -12.70
N ARG A 156 14.09 -8.07 -11.48
CA ARG A 156 13.20 -7.12 -10.78
C ARG A 156 13.89 -5.83 -10.32
N ALA A 157 15.01 -5.47 -10.93
CA ALA A 157 15.81 -4.33 -10.48
C ALA A 157 15.00 -3.02 -10.30
N PRO A 158 14.17 -2.53 -11.26
CA PRO A 158 13.43 -1.29 -11.06
C PRO A 158 12.45 -1.35 -9.90
N TYR A 159 11.71 -2.45 -9.80
CA TYR A 159 10.71 -2.64 -8.75
C TYR A 159 11.37 -2.72 -7.36
N SER A 160 12.36 -3.59 -7.21
CA SER A 160 13.06 -3.78 -5.93
C SER A 160 13.73 -2.48 -5.47
N THR A 161 14.40 -1.78 -6.39
CA THR A 161 15.02 -0.47 -6.10
C THR A 161 13.98 0.55 -5.68
N SER A 162 12.83 0.64 -6.38
CA SER A 162 11.76 1.59 -6.00
C SER A 162 11.21 1.30 -4.61
N LYS A 163 11.09 0.01 -4.23
CA LYS A 163 10.55 -0.38 -2.92
C LYS A 163 11.57 -0.20 -1.79
N ALA A 164 12.86 -0.41 -2.05
CA ALA A 164 13.93 -0.07 -1.12
C ALA A 164 14.01 1.44 -0.86
N ALA A 165 13.95 2.25 -1.93
CA ALA A 165 13.92 3.70 -1.84
C ALA A 165 12.67 4.19 -1.07
N LEU A 166 11.51 3.54 -1.24
CA LEU A 166 10.28 3.88 -0.53
C LEU A 166 10.40 3.62 0.98
N ILE A 167 11.02 2.51 1.40
CA ILE A 167 11.30 2.23 2.82
C ILE A 167 12.18 3.34 3.41
N GLN A 168 13.25 3.75 2.70
CA GLN A 168 14.13 4.82 3.17
C GLN A 168 13.43 6.18 3.16
N PHE A 169 12.65 6.51 2.12
CA PHE A 169 11.87 7.74 2.04
C PHE A 169 10.86 7.85 3.20
N THR A 170 10.27 6.74 3.61
CA THR A 170 9.36 6.70 4.76
C THR A 170 10.04 7.12 6.06
N LYS A 171 11.31 6.74 6.26
CA LYS A 171 12.11 7.19 7.42
C LYS A 171 12.36 8.70 7.38
N CYS A 172 12.66 9.26 6.19
CA CYS A 172 12.82 10.70 6.02
C CYS A 172 11.52 11.44 6.38
N LEU A 173 10.37 10.97 5.87
CA LEU A 173 9.06 11.53 6.23
C LEU A 173 8.80 11.52 7.74
N ALA A 174 9.14 10.42 8.41
CA ALA A 174 8.99 10.31 9.86
C ALA A 174 9.85 11.33 10.62
N VAL A 175 11.11 11.50 10.21
CA VAL A 175 12.04 12.48 10.81
C VAL A 175 11.55 13.91 10.57
N ASP A 176 11.18 14.24 9.32
CA ASP A 176 10.82 15.60 8.92
C ASP A 176 9.50 16.08 9.54
N HIS A 177 8.56 15.15 9.83
CA HIS A 177 7.19 15.51 10.19
C HIS A 177 6.71 14.98 11.55
N ALA A 178 7.61 14.43 12.37
CA ALA A 178 7.25 14.02 13.74
C ALA A 178 6.75 15.20 14.58
N ALA A 179 7.37 16.39 14.44
CA ALA A 179 6.94 17.60 15.14
C ALA A 179 5.55 18.11 14.68
N ASP A 180 5.09 17.70 13.50
CA ASP A 180 3.75 17.99 13.00
C ASP A 180 2.69 17.02 13.53
N GLY A 181 3.06 16.07 14.41
CA GLY A 181 2.18 15.00 14.86
C GLY A 181 1.88 13.95 13.78
N ILE A 182 2.72 13.84 12.74
CA ILE A 182 2.54 12.91 11.65
C ILE A 182 3.44 11.68 11.86
N ARG A 183 2.85 10.48 11.89
CA ARG A 183 3.58 9.21 11.85
C ARG A 183 3.65 8.71 10.41
N ALA A 184 4.81 8.24 9.99
CA ALA A 184 5.01 7.65 8.68
C ALA A 184 5.68 6.28 8.83
N ASN A 185 5.02 5.23 8.33
CA ASN A 185 5.55 3.87 8.35
C ASN A 185 5.39 3.20 6.99
N SER A 186 6.27 2.27 6.68
CA SER A 186 6.11 1.38 5.54
C SER A 186 5.55 0.02 5.97
N LEU A 187 4.81 -0.61 5.09
CA LEU A 187 4.33 -1.97 5.19
C LEU A 187 4.90 -2.74 4.01
N SER A 188 5.66 -3.80 4.29
CA SER A 188 6.34 -4.63 3.29
C SER A 188 5.68 -6.00 3.17
N PRO A 189 4.70 -6.17 2.26
CA PRO A 189 4.10 -7.47 2.01
C PRO A 189 5.09 -8.44 1.37
N GLY A 190 4.92 -9.71 1.66
CA GLY A 190 5.37 -10.82 0.82
C GLY A 190 4.56 -10.90 -0.48
N GLY A 191 4.63 -12.03 -1.14
CA GLY A 191 3.75 -12.27 -2.26
C GLY A 191 2.31 -12.44 -1.79
N VAL A 192 1.42 -11.61 -2.33
CA VAL A 192 -0.02 -11.63 -2.04
C VAL A 192 -0.75 -12.32 -3.17
N ASP A 193 -1.71 -13.17 -2.82
CA ASP A 193 -2.58 -13.88 -3.77
C ASP A 193 -3.55 -12.87 -4.41
N THR A 194 -3.20 -12.41 -5.60
CA THR A 194 -3.96 -11.44 -6.38
C THR A 194 -4.09 -11.90 -7.83
N ALA A 195 -5.09 -11.41 -8.55
CA ALA A 195 -5.31 -11.72 -9.96
C ALA A 195 -4.06 -11.43 -10.83
N ARG A 196 -3.24 -10.44 -10.45
CA ARG A 196 -1.96 -10.17 -11.13
C ARG A 196 -1.03 -11.37 -11.11
N ILE A 197 -0.97 -12.07 -9.98
CA ILE A 197 -0.13 -13.26 -9.82
C ILE A 197 -0.74 -14.45 -10.53
N LEU A 198 -2.07 -14.60 -10.43
CA LEU A 198 -2.80 -15.69 -11.07
C LEU A 198 -2.64 -15.72 -12.60
N ARG A 199 -2.42 -14.57 -13.24
CA ARG A 199 -2.16 -14.51 -14.71
C ARG A 199 -0.95 -15.35 -15.17
N ARG A 200 -0.09 -15.79 -14.25
CA ARG A 200 1.10 -16.61 -14.53
C ARG A 200 0.88 -18.10 -14.25
N PHE A 201 -0.30 -18.48 -13.78
CA PHE A 201 -0.64 -19.84 -13.39
C PHE A 201 -2.02 -20.20 -13.92
N GLU A 202 -2.25 -21.50 -14.10
CA GLU A 202 -3.52 -22.03 -14.60
C GLU A 202 -4.67 -21.90 -13.57
N SER A 203 -4.33 -21.90 -12.28
CA SER A 203 -5.29 -21.76 -11.18
C SER A 203 -4.62 -21.17 -9.93
N ARG A 204 -5.46 -20.78 -8.96
CA ARG A 204 -5.02 -20.32 -7.65
C ARG A 204 -4.28 -21.43 -6.87
N GLU A 205 -4.75 -22.67 -6.96
CA GLU A 205 -4.14 -23.83 -6.35
C GLU A 205 -2.75 -24.10 -6.95
N ALA A 206 -2.62 -23.98 -8.28
CA ALA A 206 -1.31 -24.11 -8.96
C ALA A 206 -0.34 -23.01 -8.51
N ALA A 207 -0.80 -21.76 -8.40
CA ALA A 207 -0.02 -20.65 -7.89
C ALA A 207 0.44 -20.89 -6.44
N ASN A 208 -0.45 -21.37 -5.59
CA ASN A 208 -0.16 -21.63 -4.18
C ASN A 208 0.81 -22.81 -4.02
N ARG A 209 0.63 -23.90 -4.78
CA ARG A 209 1.60 -25.01 -4.79
C ARG A 209 2.99 -24.59 -5.21
N ALA A 210 3.08 -23.76 -6.25
CA ALA A 210 4.38 -23.31 -6.77
C ALA A 210 5.08 -22.32 -5.84
N ARG A 211 4.33 -21.48 -5.14
CA ARG A 211 4.87 -20.36 -4.35
C ARG A 211 4.88 -20.64 -2.84
N GLY A 212 3.99 -21.50 -2.37
CA GLY A 212 3.86 -21.85 -0.95
C GLY A 212 5.18 -22.24 -0.29
N PRO A 213 6.02 -23.08 -0.90
CA PRO A 213 7.30 -23.52 -0.33
C PRO A 213 8.30 -22.39 -0.03
N ALA A 214 8.13 -21.21 -0.64
CA ALA A 214 8.97 -20.06 -0.37
C ALA A 214 8.63 -19.34 0.95
N TYR A 215 7.49 -19.65 1.57
CA TYR A 215 7.02 -19.03 2.80
C TYR A 215 7.00 -20.04 3.94
N LEU A 216 7.44 -19.64 5.13
CA LEU A 216 7.37 -20.54 6.31
C LEU A 216 5.92 -20.90 6.65
N LEU A 217 4.96 -20.01 6.36
CA LEU A 217 3.52 -20.28 6.53
C LEU A 217 2.92 -21.16 5.42
N GLY A 218 3.73 -21.63 4.46
CA GLY A 218 3.33 -22.56 3.40
C GLY A 218 2.40 -21.95 2.32
N ARG A 219 2.18 -20.64 2.33
CA ARG A 219 1.27 -19.97 1.39
C ARG A 219 1.63 -18.50 1.16
N PRO A 220 1.23 -17.91 0.04
CA PRO A 220 1.20 -16.45 -0.11
C PRO A 220 0.25 -15.80 0.91
N GLY A 221 0.43 -14.50 1.14
CA GLY A 221 -0.49 -13.70 1.93
C GLY A 221 -1.81 -13.43 1.18
N ARG A 222 -2.83 -12.99 1.92
CA ARG A 222 -4.10 -12.50 1.38
C ARG A 222 -4.17 -10.98 1.50
N ALA A 223 -4.99 -10.34 0.67
CA ALA A 223 -5.18 -8.89 0.69
C ALA A 223 -5.75 -8.38 2.03
N ASP A 224 -6.61 -9.17 2.68
CA ASP A 224 -7.17 -8.85 4.00
C ASP A 224 -6.11 -8.85 5.12
N GLU A 225 -5.08 -9.71 5.03
CA GLU A 225 -3.96 -9.72 5.98
C GLU A 225 -3.10 -8.46 5.84
N ILE A 226 -2.90 -7.98 4.61
CA ILE A 226 -2.20 -6.71 4.38
C ILE A 226 -3.04 -5.53 4.87
N ALA A 227 -4.36 -5.58 4.65
CA ALA A 227 -5.28 -4.55 5.16
C ALA A 227 -5.30 -4.48 6.68
N ALA A 228 -5.15 -5.60 7.39
CA ALA A 228 -5.03 -5.62 8.85
C ALA A 228 -3.74 -4.92 9.33
N GLY A 229 -2.60 -5.18 8.68
CA GLY A 229 -1.35 -4.48 8.98
C GLY A 229 -1.43 -2.97 8.68
N ALA A 230 -2.08 -2.60 7.58
CA ALA A 230 -2.29 -1.19 7.25
C ALA A 230 -3.20 -0.50 8.29
N LEU A 231 -4.26 -1.18 8.78
CA LEU A 231 -5.14 -0.67 9.84
C LEU A 231 -4.36 -0.44 11.13
N PHE A 232 -3.55 -1.41 11.56
CA PHE A 232 -2.68 -1.25 12.74
C PHE A 232 -1.80 -0.01 12.61
N LEU A 233 -1.10 0.18 11.47
CA LEU A 233 -0.23 1.33 11.24
C LEU A 233 -0.99 2.67 11.19
N ALA A 234 -2.25 2.67 10.75
CA ALA A 234 -3.09 3.86 10.65
C ALA A 234 -3.77 4.23 11.98
N SER A 235 -3.89 3.29 12.91
CA SER A 235 -4.60 3.46 14.19
C SER A 235 -3.70 3.93 15.33
N GLU A 236 -4.30 4.22 16.48
CA GLU A 236 -3.59 4.55 17.72
C GLU A 236 -2.86 3.35 18.34
N GLU A 237 -3.19 2.12 17.92
CA GLU A 237 -2.47 0.91 18.36
C GLU A 237 -0.98 0.95 18.01
N SER A 238 -0.61 1.72 16.97
CA SER A 238 0.78 1.98 16.57
C SER A 238 1.27 3.38 16.95
N SER A 239 0.71 4.01 18.00
CA SER A 239 1.02 5.40 18.39
C SER A 239 2.50 5.65 18.69
N PHE A 240 3.25 4.63 19.12
CA PHE A 240 4.70 4.73 19.36
C PHE A 240 5.55 4.21 18.18
N MET A 241 4.96 4.10 16.98
CA MET A 241 5.63 3.58 15.78
C MET A 241 5.68 4.62 14.67
N THR A 242 6.87 5.07 14.32
CA THR A 242 7.16 5.95 13.18
C THR A 242 8.53 5.64 12.59
N GLY A 243 8.70 5.77 11.28
CA GLY A 243 9.93 5.43 10.55
C GLY A 243 10.22 3.93 10.47
N ALA A 244 9.29 3.08 10.87
CA ALA A 244 9.45 1.63 10.84
C ALA A 244 8.98 1.02 9.51
N ASP A 245 9.48 -0.20 9.25
CA ASP A 245 8.99 -1.06 8.16
C ASP A 245 8.36 -2.33 8.76
N LEU A 246 7.04 -2.46 8.62
CA LEU A 246 6.30 -3.62 9.09
C LEU A 246 6.32 -4.70 8.01
N LEU A 247 7.08 -5.76 8.24
CA LEU A 247 7.21 -6.89 7.32
C LEU A 247 6.07 -7.90 7.52
N LEU A 248 5.26 -8.13 6.47
CA LEU A 248 4.20 -9.14 6.44
C LEU A 248 4.43 -10.08 5.25
N ASP A 249 5.38 -11.00 5.39
CA ASP A 249 5.90 -11.83 4.29
C ASP A 249 5.77 -13.35 4.51
N GLY A 250 5.06 -13.78 5.55
CA GLY A 250 4.89 -15.20 5.86
C GLY A 250 6.21 -15.92 6.19
N GLY A 251 7.22 -15.16 6.64
CA GLY A 251 8.54 -15.67 6.99
C GLY A 251 9.48 -15.84 5.80
N TYR A 252 9.18 -15.26 4.65
CA TYR A 252 10.03 -15.37 3.46
C TYR A 252 11.45 -14.86 3.70
N LEU A 253 11.63 -13.72 4.38
CA LEU A 253 12.93 -13.14 4.67
C LEU A 253 13.58 -13.71 5.94
N ALA A 254 12.82 -14.36 6.80
CA ALA A 254 13.32 -14.94 8.05
C ALA A 254 14.10 -16.24 7.83
N PHE A 255 13.97 -16.84 6.64
CA PHE A 255 14.47 -18.18 6.38
C PHE A 255 15.22 -18.27 5.05
N LYS A 256 16.38 -18.92 5.06
CA LYS A 256 17.16 -19.26 3.87
C LYS A 256 17.34 -20.77 3.78
N GLY A 257 16.65 -21.42 2.85
CA GLY A 257 16.76 -22.88 2.62
C GLY A 257 15.46 -23.52 2.16
N SER A 258 15.39 -24.85 2.21
CA SER A 258 14.14 -25.61 2.04
C SER A 258 13.39 -25.66 3.37
N GLN A 259 12.05 -25.65 3.32
CA GLN A 259 11.27 -25.88 4.54
C GLN A 259 11.69 -27.20 5.20
N PRO A 260 11.74 -27.26 6.54
CA PRO A 260 11.90 -28.53 7.24
C PRO A 260 10.79 -29.46 6.77
N THR A 261 11.16 -30.64 6.27
CA THR A 261 10.18 -31.72 6.06
C THR A 261 9.56 -32.03 7.42
N LYS A 262 8.23 -32.05 7.51
CA LYS A 262 7.58 -32.62 8.68
C LYS A 262 8.11 -34.03 8.81
N THR A 263 8.93 -34.29 9.83
CA THR A 263 9.18 -35.65 10.31
C THR A 263 7.92 -36.07 11.03
N ASP A 264 7.26 -37.10 10.50
CA ASP A 264 6.12 -37.76 11.15
C ASP A 264 6.50 -38.24 12.56
#